data_da9134c4efcc4db9124de6f6830a73bd
#
_entry.id   da9134c4efcc4db9124de6f6830a73bd
#
_cell.length_a   1.000
_cell.length_b   1.000
_cell.length_c   1.000
_cell.angle_alpha   90.00
_cell.angle_beta   90.00
_cell.angle_gamma   90.00
#
_symmetry.space_group_name_H-M   'P 1'
#
loop_
_entity.id
_entity.type
_entity.pdbx_description
1 polymer ?
#
loop_
_entity_poly.entity_id
_entity_poly.type
_entity_poly.pdbx_seq_one_letter_code
_entity_poly.pdbx_strand_id
1 'polypeptide(L)'
;MYHYHSDHLGSASFVTNAEGAVVQHLQYLPYGELFVSQLNTDEFDSRYKFTAKELDNETNYTYFGARYYDSELSGWLSVDPMSDKYPSLSPYCYTADNPVVLVDPNGMDWYDFTDENGNYSQLWREGNAATIVVNGDTYQNIGTTNTIRINKNVEITYTQNEATSMTFIGIESDNWESQITNGTNCYEASCQMLNNEGVQTAGRANEVLVTGLGENGRAGNPTANAQNGFKMIDNALEHGDPIIVGVDYQGGSPNYDKMTDHFIVISSKTETLDKGKVTSTTYNYFDPRTKYKNWGTSPTNKLSIQNNKMVGTYNYYKGNQILNYTVTTVRPNR
;
A
#
# COMPACT_ATOMS: atom_id res chain seq x y z
N MET A 1 17.05 -29.79 -14.75
CA MET A 1 16.43 -29.14 -13.57
C MET A 1 17.38 -29.32 -12.41
N TYR A 2 17.62 -28.26 -11.60
CA TYR A 2 18.54 -28.31 -10.45
C TYR A 2 17.78 -28.00 -9.18
N HIS A 3 18.13 -28.65 -8.07
CA HIS A 3 17.50 -28.48 -6.75
C HIS A 3 18.56 -28.01 -5.76
N TYR A 4 18.26 -26.90 -5.06
CA TYR A 4 19.12 -26.31 -4.06
C TYR A 4 18.78 -26.85 -2.66
N HIS A 5 19.81 -27.23 -1.93
CA HIS A 5 19.73 -27.61 -0.52
C HIS A 5 20.51 -26.55 0.27
N SER A 6 19.80 -25.77 1.06
CA SER A 6 20.37 -24.64 1.80
C SER A 6 20.72 -24.99 3.25
N ASP A 7 21.66 -24.24 3.81
CA ASP A 7 21.92 -24.23 5.24
C ASP A 7 20.89 -23.39 6.02
N HIS A 8 21.11 -23.19 7.31
CA HIS A 8 20.22 -22.43 8.20
C HIS A 8 20.17 -20.91 7.88
N LEU A 9 21.15 -20.39 7.11
CA LEU A 9 21.19 -18.99 6.64
C LEU A 9 20.61 -18.83 5.24
N GLY A 10 20.16 -19.93 4.61
CA GLY A 10 19.69 -19.93 3.22
C GLY A 10 20.80 -20.08 2.18
N SER A 11 22.06 -20.22 2.59
CA SER A 11 23.18 -20.39 1.67
C SER A 11 23.13 -21.77 0.99
N ALA A 12 23.42 -21.83 -0.31
CA ALA A 12 23.43 -23.10 -1.05
C ALA A 12 24.56 -24.01 -0.54
N SER A 13 24.21 -25.15 0.08
CA SER A 13 25.20 -26.15 0.57
C SER A 13 25.41 -27.25 -0.46
N PHE A 14 24.33 -27.77 -1.04
CA PHE A 14 24.40 -28.75 -2.11
C PHE A 14 23.43 -28.35 -3.23
N VAL A 15 23.85 -28.65 -4.46
CA VAL A 15 22.97 -28.59 -5.62
C VAL A 15 22.92 -29.97 -6.26
N THR A 16 21.71 -30.48 -6.50
CA THR A 16 21.50 -31.79 -7.16
C THR A 16 20.81 -31.60 -8.51
N ASN A 17 21.05 -32.52 -9.45
CA ASN A 17 20.34 -32.58 -10.71
C ASN A 17 18.95 -33.26 -10.53
N ALA A 18 18.24 -33.47 -11.65
CA ALA A 18 16.91 -34.08 -11.64
C ALA A 18 16.91 -35.55 -11.17
N GLU A 19 18.03 -36.22 -11.29
CA GLU A 19 18.27 -37.63 -10.89
C GLU A 19 18.72 -37.75 -9.43
N GLY A 20 18.87 -36.61 -8.71
CA GLY A 20 19.31 -36.57 -7.33
C GLY A 20 20.81 -36.66 -7.13
N ALA A 21 21.62 -36.68 -8.21
CA ALA A 21 23.07 -36.66 -8.11
C ALA A 21 23.58 -35.26 -7.73
N VAL A 22 24.58 -35.20 -6.82
CA VAL A 22 25.21 -33.96 -6.40
C VAL A 22 26.05 -33.40 -7.51
N VAL A 23 25.72 -32.21 -8.01
CA VAL A 23 26.46 -31.50 -9.06
C VAL A 23 27.41 -30.45 -8.49
N GLN A 24 27.07 -29.89 -7.34
CA GLN A 24 27.90 -28.90 -6.61
C GLN A 24 27.79 -29.08 -5.10
N HIS A 25 28.88 -28.91 -4.39
CA HIS A 25 28.96 -28.86 -2.93
C HIS A 25 29.73 -27.60 -2.52
N LEU A 26 29.09 -26.83 -1.62
CA LEU A 26 29.58 -25.54 -1.14
C LEU A 26 29.58 -25.53 0.38
N GLN A 27 30.65 -24.99 0.99
CA GLN A 27 30.70 -24.65 2.41
C GLN A 27 31.31 -23.27 2.58
N TYR A 28 30.82 -22.54 3.58
CA TYR A 28 31.16 -21.14 3.80
C TYR A 28 31.80 -20.93 5.17
N LEU A 29 32.74 -20.01 5.23
CA LEU A 29 33.13 -19.38 6.48
C LEU A 29 32.01 -18.45 6.97
N PRO A 30 32.02 -18.03 8.25
CA PRO A 30 30.94 -17.22 8.83
C PRO A 30 30.52 -16.00 8.01
N TYR A 31 31.44 -15.33 7.36
CA TYR A 31 31.20 -14.17 6.53
C TYR A 31 30.99 -14.47 5.04
N GLY A 32 30.78 -15.75 4.69
CA GLY A 32 30.39 -16.13 3.33
C GLY A 32 31.53 -16.42 2.37
N GLU A 33 32.79 -16.31 2.83
CA GLU A 33 33.92 -16.78 2.06
C GLU A 33 33.80 -18.30 1.81
N LEU A 34 34.02 -18.73 0.59
CA LEU A 34 33.92 -20.13 0.21
C LEU A 34 35.11 -20.94 0.78
N PHE A 35 34.81 -21.82 1.75
CA PHE A 35 35.75 -22.77 2.32
C PHE A 35 35.87 -24.04 1.47
N VAL A 36 34.71 -24.50 0.93
CA VAL A 36 34.65 -25.63 -0.02
C VAL A 36 33.82 -25.21 -1.22
N SER A 37 34.37 -25.43 -2.42
CA SER A 37 33.67 -25.31 -3.69
C SER A 37 34.05 -26.48 -4.58
N GLN A 38 33.22 -27.51 -4.62
CA GLN A 38 33.41 -28.70 -5.42
C GLN A 38 32.37 -28.76 -6.51
N LEU A 39 32.82 -28.80 -7.78
CA LEU A 39 31.97 -29.02 -8.93
C LEU A 39 32.17 -30.48 -9.39
N ASN A 40 31.07 -31.22 -9.51
CA ASN A 40 31.06 -32.58 -10.03
C ASN A 40 30.68 -32.63 -11.52
N THR A 41 30.49 -31.48 -12.14
CA THR A 41 30.19 -31.29 -13.55
C THR A 41 30.73 -29.95 -14.03
N ASP A 42 31.18 -29.91 -15.28
CA ASP A 42 31.61 -28.65 -15.93
C ASP A 42 30.41 -27.85 -16.52
N GLU A 43 29.20 -28.42 -16.47
CA GLU A 43 28.02 -27.84 -17.11
C GLU A 43 27.23 -26.87 -16.21
N PHE A 44 27.51 -26.86 -14.89
CA PHE A 44 26.75 -26.07 -13.95
C PHE A 44 27.60 -25.54 -12.81
N ASP A 45 27.62 -24.22 -12.64
CA ASP A 45 28.08 -23.52 -11.44
C ASP A 45 27.00 -22.56 -10.99
N SER A 46 26.52 -22.72 -9.74
CA SER A 46 25.50 -21.87 -9.18
C SER A 46 25.98 -20.44 -9.02
N ARG A 47 25.22 -19.49 -9.56
CA ARG A 47 25.42 -18.07 -9.28
C ARG A 47 24.92 -17.67 -7.88
N TYR A 48 23.91 -18.37 -7.37
CA TYR A 48 23.31 -18.10 -6.05
C TYR A 48 24.02 -18.96 -5.02
N LYS A 49 24.78 -18.30 -4.12
CA LYS A 49 25.66 -18.98 -3.14
C LYS A 49 25.32 -18.56 -1.72
N PHE A 50 26.10 -17.70 -1.09
CA PHE A 50 25.94 -17.25 0.28
C PHE A 50 24.61 -16.51 0.50
N THR A 51 23.83 -16.89 1.52
CA THR A 51 22.50 -16.33 1.85
C THR A 51 21.54 -16.19 0.65
N ALA A 52 21.63 -17.15 -0.32
CA ALA A 52 20.90 -17.15 -1.57
C ALA A 52 21.11 -15.90 -2.47
N LYS A 53 22.23 -15.19 -2.30
CA LYS A 53 22.59 -14.02 -3.09
C LYS A 53 23.43 -14.40 -4.32
N GLU A 54 23.33 -13.56 -5.35
CA GLU A 54 24.08 -13.76 -6.58
C GLU A 54 25.55 -13.36 -6.40
N LEU A 55 26.46 -14.32 -6.66
CA LEU A 55 27.88 -14.06 -6.75
C LEU A 55 28.24 -13.66 -8.18
N ASP A 56 28.78 -12.48 -8.34
CA ASP A 56 29.38 -12.05 -9.60
C ASP A 56 30.74 -12.73 -9.76
N ASN A 57 30.82 -13.69 -10.68
CA ASN A 57 32.03 -14.48 -10.92
C ASN A 57 33.18 -13.67 -11.53
N GLU A 58 32.91 -12.49 -12.11
CA GLU A 58 33.96 -11.62 -12.70
C GLU A 58 34.68 -10.82 -11.61
N THR A 59 33.93 -10.37 -10.60
CA THR A 59 34.46 -9.51 -9.53
C THR A 59 34.65 -10.24 -8.22
N ASN A 60 34.07 -11.43 -8.04
CA ASN A 60 33.96 -12.18 -6.78
C ASN A 60 33.16 -11.45 -5.68
N TYR A 61 32.35 -10.46 -6.05
CA TYR A 61 31.48 -9.77 -5.11
C TYR A 61 30.07 -10.34 -5.11
N THR A 62 29.47 -10.38 -3.95
CA THR A 62 28.06 -10.83 -3.79
C THR A 62 27.11 -9.65 -3.89
N TYR A 63 26.14 -9.71 -4.79
CA TYR A 63 25.16 -8.65 -5.00
C TYR A 63 23.96 -8.84 -4.07
N PHE A 64 23.74 -7.89 -3.16
CA PHE A 64 22.65 -7.88 -2.21
C PHE A 64 21.49 -6.96 -2.61
N GLY A 65 21.53 -6.34 -3.78
CA GLY A 65 20.53 -5.39 -4.26
C GLY A 65 20.99 -3.93 -4.15
N ALA A 66 21.10 -3.41 -2.96
CA ALA A 66 21.55 -2.03 -2.73
C ALA A 66 23.08 -1.88 -2.72
N ARG A 67 23.82 -2.90 -2.30
CA ARG A 67 25.27 -2.87 -2.12
C ARG A 67 25.93 -4.17 -2.65
N TYR A 68 27.19 -4.06 -3.00
CA TYR A 68 28.06 -5.22 -3.21
C TYR A 68 28.79 -5.55 -1.91
N TYR A 69 28.82 -6.84 -1.61
CA TYR A 69 29.45 -7.42 -0.44
C TYR A 69 30.72 -8.19 -0.84
N ASP A 70 31.78 -7.96 -0.12
CA ASP A 70 33.04 -8.68 -0.26
C ASP A 70 33.21 -9.62 0.94
N SER A 71 33.11 -10.94 0.68
CA SER A 71 33.21 -11.94 1.72
C SER A 71 34.65 -12.10 2.25
N GLU A 72 35.68 -11.80 1.43
CA GLU A 72 37.08 -11.85 1.84
C GLU A 72 37.42 -10.69 2.79
N LEU A 73 36.80 -9.51 2.57
CA LEU A 73 36.91 -8.36 3.48
C LEU A 73 35.90 -8.40 4.63
N SER A 74 34.98 -9.39 4.61
CA SER A 74 33.88 -9.50 5.60
C SER A 74 33.02 -8.24 5.71
N GLY A 75 32.84 -7.50 4.63
CA GLY A 75 32.20 -6.20 4.66
C GLY A 75 31.67 -5.69 3.34
N TRP A 76 30.99 -4.55 3.41
CA TRP A 76 30.44 -3.87 2.26
C TRP A 76 31.48 -3.05 1.52
N LEU A 77 31.39 -2.99 0.19
CA LEU A 77 32.28 -2.17 -0.65
C LEU A 77 31.89 -0.69 -0.67
N SER A 78 30.69 -0.36 -0.25
CA SER A 78 30.23 1.03 -0.18
C SER A 78 29.77 1.35 1.24
N VAL A 79 29.89 2.63 1.60
CA VAL A 79 29.38 3.18 2.85
C VAL A 79 27.90 2.87 2.94
N ASP A 80 27.45 2.45 4.11
CA ASP A 80 26.03 2.35 4.41
C ASP A 80 25.42 3.74 4.21
N PRO A 81 24.40 3.90 3.34
CA PRO A 81 23.70 5.17 3.17
C PRO A 81 23.16 5.76 4.48
N MET A 82 23.06 4.90 5.51
CA MET A 82 22.54 5.24 6.83
C MET A 82 23.63 5.34 7.91
N SER A 83 24.91 5.32 7.54
CA SER A 83 26.07 5.31 8.47
C SER A 83 26.04 6.44 9.51
N ASP A 84 25.53 7.61 9.16
CA ASP A 84 25.41 8.75 10.08
C ASP A 84 24.49 8.48 11.27
N LYS A 85 23.61 7.46 11.15
CA LYS A 85 22.69 7.07 12.20
C LYS A 85 23.23 5.94 13.11
N TYR A 86 24.37 5.37 12.75
CA TYR A 86 25.05 4.30 13.51
C TYR A 86 26.49 4.65 13.84
N PRO A 87 26.75 5.72 14.59
CA PRO A 87 28.12 6.14 14.89
C PRO A 87 28.95 5.11 15.68
N SER A 88 28.29 4.09 16.25
CA SER A 88 28.92 2.99 16.97
C SER A 88 29.29 1.80 16.11
N LEU A 89 28.79 1.73 14.86
CA LEU A 89 29.09 0.65 13.91
C LEU A 89 29.90 1.18 12.75
N SER A 90 30.79 0.34 12.23
CA SER A 90 31.47 0.67 10.96
C SER A 90 30.44 0.79 9.85
N PRO A 91 30.50 1.83 8.99
CA PRO A 91 29.60 1.94 7.86
C PRO A 91 29.78 0.83 6.80
N TYR A 92 30.76 -0.03 7.00
CA TYR A 92 31.08 -1.17 6.12
C TYR A 92 30.79 -2.52 6.79
N CYS A 93 30.27 -2.56 8.04
CA CYS A 93 30.07 -3.83 8.73
C CYS A 93 28.86 -4.58 8.16
N TYR A 94 29.00 -5.91 8.06
CA TYR A 94 27.94 -6.83 7.65
C TYR A 94 27.22 -7.39 8.87
N THR A 95 25.88 -7.35 8.90
CA THR A 95 25.02 -7.95 9.94
C THR A 95 25.45 -7.63 11.38
N ALA A 96 25.88 -6.39 11.66
CA ALA A 96 26.37 -5.95 12.98
C ALA A 96 27.44 -6.89 13.58
N ASP A 97 28.32 -7.44 12.74
CA ASP A 97 29.38 -8.40 13.10
C ASP A 97 28.87 -9.73 13.69
N ASN A 98 27.63 -10.14 13.37
CA ASN A 98 27.06 -11.42 13.79
C ASN A 98 26.49 -12.25 12.62
N PRO A 99 27.31 -12.63 11.64
CA PRO A 99 26.87 -13.28 10.40
C PRO A 99 26.44 -14.74 10.55
N VAL A 100 26.66 -15.35 11.73
CA VAL A 100 26.30 -16.77 11.98
C VAL A 100 24.82 -16.90 12.41
N VAL A 101 24.24 -15.83 12.91
CA VAL A 101 22.86 -15.80 13.44
C VAL A 101 21.96 -14.92 12.59
N LEU A 102 22.53 -13.85 12.03
CA LEU A 102 21.78 -12.84 11.28
C LEU A 102 21.96 -13.06 9.78
N VAL A 103 20.86 -13.05 9.07
CA VAL A 103 20.79 -13.05 7.61
C VAL A 103 20.27 -11.71 7.17
N ASP A 104 20.81 -11.16 6.10
CA ASP A 104 20.21 -10.07 5.35
C ASP A 104 19.46 -10.65 4.12
N PRO A 105 18.14 -10.96 4.22
CA PRO A 105 17.42 -11.67 3.13
C PRO A 105 17.13 -10.79 1.92
N ASN A 106 16.87 -9.51 2.16
CA ASN A 106 16.55 -8.51 1.12
C ASN A 106 17.14 -7.14 1.44
N GLY A 107 17.83 -7.04 2.54
CA GLY A 107 18.42 -5.81 2.98
C GLY A 107 17.49 -4.81 3.65
N MET A 108 16.16 -5.05 3.82
CA MET A 108 15.31 -3.93 4.22
C MET A 108 13.98 -4.33 4.85
N ASP A 109 13.71 -3.90 6.11
CA ASP A 109 12.43 -3.98 6.81
C ASP A 109 12.04 -2.66 7.47
N TRP A 110 10.75 -2.50 7.79
CA TRP A 110 10.22 -1.39 8.56
C TRP A 110 10.26 -1.73 10.06
N TYR A 111 10.61 -0.74 10.85
CA TYR A 111 10.65 -0.82 12.31
C TYR A 111 9.92 0.35 12.93
N ASP A 112 9.24 0.14 14.04
CA ASP A 112 8.57 1.17 14.80
C ASP A 112 8.98 1.23 16.26
N PHE A 113 8.77 2.38 16.88
CA PHE A 113 9.03 2.65 18.28
C PHE A 113 8.07 3.73 18.79
N THR A 114 7.60 3.56 20.02
CA THR A 114 6.84 4.60 20.73
C THR A 114 7.58 4.94 22.01
N ASP A 115 7.91 6.22 22.20
CA ASP A 115 8.62 6.67 23.41
C ASP A 115 7.68 6.74 24.63
N GLU A 116 8.26 7.03 25.83
CA GLU A 116 7.51 7.15 27.09
C GLU A 116 6.47 8.28 27.08
N ASN A 117 6.58 9.24 26.18
CA ASN A 117 5.66 10.36 26.00
C ASN A 117 4.58 10.07 24.96
N GLY A 118 4.58 8.87 24.35
CA GLY A 118 3.65 8.48 23.31
C GLY A 118 4.02 9.01 21.90
N ASN A 119 5.23 9.54 21.70
CA ASN A 119 5.70 9.94 20.38
C ASN A 119 6.06 8.69 19.58
N TYR A 120 5.42 8.52 18.44
CA TYR A 120 5.61 7.40 17.54
C TYR A 120 6.65 7.74 16.47
N SER A 121 7.57 6.83 16.21
CA SER A 121 8.57 6.96 15.15
C SER A 121 8.71 5.67 14.36
N GLN A 122 8.99 5.78 13.07
CA GLN A 122 9.21 4.67 12.16
C GLN A 122 10.49 4.88 11.39
N LEU A 123 11.16 3.77 11.08
CA LEU A 123 12.34 3.82 10.24
C LEU A 123 12.44 2.57 9.37
N TRP A 124 13.03 2.74 8.21
CA TRP A 124 13.36 1.67 7.30
C TRP A 124 14.80 1.21 7.54
N ARG A 125 15.00 -0.08 7.71
CA ARG A 125 16.32 -0.69 7.93
C ARG A 125 16.46 -1.98 7.17
N GLU A 126 17.69 -2.24 6.79
CA GLU A 126 18.07 -3.54 6.27
C GLU A 126 18.05 -4.58 7.39
N GLY A 127 17.57 -5.79 7.05
CA GLY A 127 17.51 -6.91 7.98
C GLY A 127 16.10 -7.29 8.38
N ASN A 128 15.99 -8.45 9.02
CA ASN A 128 14.74 -9.03 9.52
C ASN A 128 14.79 -9.29 11.02
N ALA A 129 15.70 -8.66 11.74
CA ALA A 129 15.78 -8.79 13.18
C ALA A 129 14.43 -8.42 13.82
N ALA A 130 13.99 -9.16 14.84
CA ALA A 130 12.73 -8.86 15.52
C ALA A 130 12.74 -7.48 16.18
N THR A 131 13.91 -7.02 16.60
CA THR A 131 14.12 -5.67 17.17
C THR A 131 15.47 -5.12 16.75
N ILE A 132 15.56 -3.79 16.69
CA ILE A 132 16.81 -3.06 16.52
C ILE A 132 16.89 -1.95 17.55
N VAL A 133 18.11 -1.54 17.92
CA VAL A 133 18.32 -0.40 18.84
C VAL A 133 18.94 0.75 18.08
N VAL A 134 18.32 1.93 18.16
CA VAL A 134 18.77 3.15 17.50
C VAL A 134 18.76 4.29 18.51
N ASN A 135 19.90 4.91 18.76
CA ASN A 135 20.08 5.99 19.76
C ASN A 135 19.61 5.64 21.18
N GLY A 136 19.62 4.34 21.54
CA GLY A 136 19.13 3.84 22.83
C GLY A 136 17.68 3.36 22.84
N ASP A 137 16.91 3.66 21.81
CA ASP A 137 15.51 3.24 21.66
C ASP A 137 15.41 1.90 20.95
N THR A 138 14.51 1.04 21.43
CA THR A 138 14.30 -0.30 20.86
C THR A 138 13.12 -0.29 19.92
N TYR A 139 13.38 -0.46 18.64
CA TYR A 139 12.40 -0.54 17.57
C TYR A 139 11.97 -1.98 17.31
N GLN A 140 10.68 -2.19 17.07
CA GLN A 140 10.09 -3.48 16.70
C GLN A 140 9.99 -3.63 15.19
N ASN A 141 10.26 -4.81 14.65
CA ASN A 141 10.08 -5.10 13.24
C ASN A 141 8.58 -5.22 12.92
N ILE A 142 8.11 -4.44 11.94
CA ILE A 142 6.73 -4.45 11.44
C ILE A 142 6.62 -4.95 10.00
N GLY A 143 7.70 -5.49 9.44
CA GLY A 143 7.74 -6.17 8.14
C GLY A 143 8.14 -5.29 6.97
N THR A 144 7.99 -5.85 5.75
CA THR A 144 8.44 -5.22 4.50
C THR A 144 7.47 -4.16 3.96
N THR A 145 6.24 -4.13 4.47
CA THR A 145 5.20 -3.17 4.04
C THR A 145 4.83 -2.27 5.20
N ASN A 146 4.84 -0.98 4.96
CA ASN A 146 4.46 0.02 5.94
C ASN A 146 3.71 1.19 5.32
N THR A 147 2.75 1.74 6.06
CA THR A 147 2.01 2.94 5.67
C THR A 147 2.43 4.10 6.57
N ILE A 148 2.96 5.13 5.96
CA ILE A 148 3.40 6.34 6.65
C ILE A 148 2.40 7.45 6.37
N ARG A 149 1.89 8.08 7.42
CA ARG A 149 1.04 9.27 7.32
C ARG A 149 1.93 10.49 7.21
N ILE A 150 1.94 11.12 6.02
CA ILE A 150 2.77 12.28 5.73
C ILE A 150 2.20 13.54 6.37
N ASN A 151 0.88 13.65 6.38
CA ASN A 151 0.13 14.72 7.04
C ASN A 151 -1.30 14.24 7.35
N LYS A 152 -2.17 15.13 7.87
CA LYS A 152 -3.57 14.80 8.21
C LYS A 152 -4.33 14.07 7.07
N ASN A 153 -3.99 14.37 5.82
CA ASN A 153 -4.80 13.99 4.66
C ASN A 153 -4.09 13.06 3.67
N VAL A 154 -2.80 12.73 3.90
CA VAL A 154 -2.02 11.92 2.94
C VAL A 154 -1.30 10.80 3.65
N GLU A 155 -1.52 9.58 3.16
CA GLU A 155 -0.78 8.39 3.54
C GLU A 155 -0.06 7.80 2.33
N ILE A 156 1.15 7.30 2.53
CA ILE A 156 1.92 6.58 1.50
C ILE A 156 2.24 5.19 2.06
N THR A 157 1.87 4.17 1.30
CA THR A 157 2.27 2.79 1.58
C THR A 157 3.51 2.45 0.78
N TYR A 158 4.49 1.93 1.47
CA TYR A 158 5.74 1.45 0.92
C TYR A 158 5.78 -0.07 1.01
N THR A 159 6.34 -0.69 -0.01
CA THR A 159 6.76 -2.10 0.04
C THR A 159 8.22 -2.14 -0.37
N GLN A 160 9.07 -2.69 0.49
CA GLN A 160 10.52 -2.71 0.27
C GLN A 160 11.10 -1.33 -0.10
N ASN A 161 10.71 -0.29 0.65
CA ASN A 161 11.12 1.10 0.41
C ASN A 161 10.65 1.75 -0.93
N GLU A 162 9.86 1.07 -1.71
CA GLU A 162 9.20 1.65 -2.89
C GLU A 162 7.77 2.05 -2.53
N ALA A 163 7.37 3.28 -2.88
CA ALA A 163 5.99 3.71 -2.73
C ALA A 163 5.10 2.90 -3.68
N THR A 164 4.19 2.10 -3.10
CA THR A 164 3.27 1.23 -3.86
C THR A 164 1.86 1.76 -3.91
N SER A 165 1.49 2.65 -2.97
CA SER A 165 0.24 3.41 -3.07
C SER A 165 0.33 4.75 -2.33
N MET A 166 -0.50 5.70 -2.78
CA MET A 166 -0.74 6.98 -2.14
C MET A 166 -2.24 7.14 -1.90
N THR A 167 -2.61 7.46 -0.66
CA THR A 167 -4.01 7.67 -0.28
C THR A 167 -4.22 9.11 0.17
N PHE A 168 -5.18 9.78 -0.48
CA PHE A 168 -5.66 11.10 -0.10
C PHE A 168 -6.93 10.94 0.72
N ILE A 169 -6.94 11.45 1.94
CA ILE A 169 -8.03 11.28 2.92
C ILE A 169 -8.79 12.60 3.06
N GLY A 170 -10.07 12.59 2.73
CA GLY A 170 -10.96 13.73 2.90
C GLY A 170 -11.69 13.72 4.24
N ILE A 171 -12.01 12.53 4.77
CA ILE A 171 -12.75 12.39 6.04
C ILE A 171 -12.35 11.10 6.77
N GLU A 172 -12.20 11.22 8.08
CA GLU A 172 -11.97 10.09 8.96
C GLU A 172 -13.29 9.41 9.37
N SER A 173 -13.20 8.10 9.66
CA SER A 173 -14.38 7.30 10.00
C SER A 173 -15.13 7.79 11.25
N ASP A 174 -14.47 8.56 12.13
CA ASP A 174 -15.09 9.10 13.34
C ASP A 174 -16.14 10.18 13.04
N ASN A 175 -16.04 10.82 11.90
CA ASN A 175 -16.97 11.84 11.40
C ASN A 175 -18.11 11.27 10.54
N TRP A 176 -18.24 9.94 10.49
CA TRP A 176 -19.36 9.29 9.81
C TRP A 176 -20.69 9.49 10.55
N GLU A 177 -21.74 9.75 9.77
CA GLU A 177 -23.10 9.98 10.27
C GLU A 177 -24.10 9.02 9.62
N SER A 178 -25.05 8.53 10.42
CA SER A 178 -26.10 7.63 9.97
C SER A 178 -27.42 8.36 9.77
N GLN A 179 -27.98 8.29 8.57
CA GLN A 179 -29.34 8.81 8.33
C GLN A 179 -30.39 8.10 9.18
N ILE A 180 -30.20 6.82 9.51
CA ILE A 180 -31.15 6.01 10.28
C ILE A 180 -31.12 6.40 11.76
N THR A 181 -29.91 6.52 12.32
CA THR A 181 -29.75 6.87 13.75
C THR A 181 -30.17 8.32 14.03
N ASN A 182 -29.87 9.22 13.10
CA ASN A 182 -30.14 10.65 13.25
C ASN A 182 -31.56 11.05 12.82
N GLY A 183 -32.32 10.13 12.21
CA GLY A 183 -33.67 10.42 11.72
C GLY A 183 -33.70 11.43 10.56
N THR A 184 -32.61 11.47 9.77
CA THR A 184 -32.43 12.38 8.63
C THR A 184 -32.52 11.61 7.29
N ASN A 185 -32.46 12.31 6.18
CA ASN A 185 -32.27 11.67 4.88
C ASN A 185 -30.78 11.51 4.54
N CYS A 186 -30.48 10.77 3.46
CA CYS A 186 -29.10 10.47 3.06
C CYS A 186 -28.30 11.74 2.72
N TYR A 187 -28.93 12.74 2.11
CA TYR A 187 -28.26 13.99 1.76
C TYR A 187 -27.93 14.82 3.00
N GLU A 188 -28.87 14.95 3.94
CA GLU A 188 -28.63 15.66 5.21
C GLU A 188 -27.53 14.99 6.05
N ALA A 189 -27.54 13.66 6.17
CA ALA A 189 -26.47 12.94 6.86
C ALA A 189 -25.11 13.12 6.15
N SER A 190 -25.09 13.11 4.82
CA SER A 190 -23.88 13.42 4.06
C SER A 190 -23.39 14.85 4.29
N CYS A 191 -24.28 15.83 4.37
CA CYS A 191 -23.92 17.22 4.71
C CYS A 191 -23.36 17.33 6.14
N GLN A 192 -23.89 16.58 7.10
CA GLN A 192 -23.36 16.54 8.47
C GLN A 192 -21.92 16.00 8.50
N MET A 193 -21.62 14.94 7.73
CA MET A 193 -20.26 14.42 7.60
C MET A 193 -19.28 15.48 7.08
N LEU A 194 -19.67 16.25 6.04
CA LEU A 194 -18.84 17.33 5.53
C LEU A 194 -18.65 18.44 6.57
N ASN A 195 -19.73 18.84 7.25
CA ASN A 195 -19.69 19.89 8.28
C ASN A 195 -18.76 19.50 9.45
N ASN A 196 -18.69 18.23 9.82
CA ASN A 196 -17.78 17.72 10.84
C ASN A 196 -16.30 17.91 10.46
N GLU A 197 -15.99 17.98 9.16
CA GLU A 197 -14.65 18.33 8.63
C GLU A 197 -14.50 19.84 8.33
N GLY A 198 -15.52 20.66 8.60
CA GLY A 198 -15.50 22.09 8.30
C GLY A 198 -15.78 22.43 6.83
N VAL A 199 -16.23 21.47 6.05
CA VAL A 199 -16.51 21.60 4.62
C VAL A 199 -17.99 21.82 4.38
N GLN A 200 -18.32 22.70 3.45
CA GLN A 200 -19.70 22.95 3.04
C GLN A 200 -19.90 22.60 1.57
N THR A 201 -21.01 21.95 1.26
CA THR A 201 -21.40 21.73 -0.13
C THR A 201 -22.02 22.98 -0.75
N ALA A 202 -21.77 23.18 -2.05
CA ALA A 202 -22.40 24.24 -2.82
C ALA A 202 -23.90 24.00 -3.12
N GLY A 203 -24.40 22.83 -2.74
CA GLY A 203 -25.79 22.44 -2.84
C GLY A 203 -26.24 22.08 -4.27
N ARG A 204 -27.55 21.87 -4.40
CA ARG A 204 -28.16 21.31 -5.63
C ARG A 204 -28.03 22.19 -6.87
N ALA A 205 -28.04 23.50 -6.69
CA ALA A 205 -27.98 24.43 -7.83
C ALA A 205 -26.67 24.31 -8.64
N ASN A 206 -25.61 23.81 -7.99
CA ASN A 206 -24.27 23.66 -8.57
C ASN A 206 -23.88 22.19 -8.83
N GLU A 207 -24.85 21.27 -8.82
CA GLU A 207 -24.58 19.87 -9.13
C GLU A 207 -23.99 19.67 -10.52
N VAL A 208 -23.03 18.76 -10.63
CA VAL A 208 -22.45 18.32 -11.89
C VAL A 208 -23.00 16.95 -12.22
N LEU A 209 -23.71 16.84 -13.33
CA LEU A 209 -24.22 15.56 -13.83
C LEU A 209 -23.08 14.80 -14.50
N VAL A 210 -22.74 13.63 -13.99
CA VAL A 210 -21.62 12.81 -14.51
C VAL A 210 -22.10 11.62 -15.32
N THR A 211 -23.22 11.02 -14.96
CA THR A 211 -23.81 9.88 -15.68
C THR A 211 -25.32 9.91 -15.49
N GLY A 212 -26.07 9.82 -16.60
CA GLY A 212 -27.53 9.75 -16.54
C GLY A 212 -28.21 11.08 -16.24
N LEU A 213 -29.29 11.01 -15.47
CA LEU A 213 -30.11 12.15 -15.09
C LEU A 213 -29.87 12.49 -13.60
N GLY A 214 -29.82 13.75 -13.26
CA GLY A 214 -29.83 14.20 -11.88
C GLY A 214 -31.20 13.99 -11.21
N GLU A 215 -31.32 14.37 -9.95
CA GLU A 215 -32.57 14.25 -9.14
C GLU A 215 -33.84 14.76 -9.83
N ASN A 216 -33.75 15.60 -10.86
CA ASN A 216 -34.87 16.21 -11.54
C ASN A 216 -35.06 15.71 -13.00
N GLY A 217 -34.48 14.57 -13.37
CA GLY A 217 -34.55 14.10 -14.73
C GLY A 217 -33.82 14.99 -15.73
N ARG A 218 -32.86 15.83 -15.30
CA ARG A 218 -32.07 16.68 -16.19
C ARG A 218 -31.13 15.83 -17.02
N ALA A 219 -31.25 15.96 -18.35
CA ALA A 219 -30.28 15.40 -19.28
C ALA A 219 -29.05 16.31 -19.38
N GLY A 220 -27.85 15.75 -19.21
CA GLY A 220 -26.57 16.41 -19.48
C GLY A 220 -25.82 15.73 -20.63
N ASN A 221 -24.71 16.31 -21.06
CA ASN A 221 -23.74 15.58 -21.89
C ASN A 221 -22.89 14.70 -20.94
N PRO A 222 -23.14 13.37 -20.84
CA PRO A 222 -22.55 12.55 -19.79
C PRO A 222 -21.02 12.51 -19.88
N THR A 223 -20.45 12.54 -21.10
CA THR A 223 -18.99 12.37 -21.26
C THR A 223 -18.20 13.60 -20.78
N ALA A 224 -18.61 14.79 -21.24
CA ALA A 224 -17.92 16.02 -20.84
C ALA A 224 -18.09 16.33 -19.34
N ASN A 225 -19.29 16.08 -18.82
CA ASN A 225 -19.59 16.30 -17.40
C ASN A 225 -18.94 15.26 -16.49
N ALA A 226 -18.83 14.00 -16.92
CA ALA A 226 -18.16 12.95 -16.16
C ALA A 226 -16.71 13.33 -15.86
N GLN A 227 -15.93 13.75 -16.86
CA GLN A 227 -14.55 14.18 -16.65
C GLN A 227 -14.44 15.37 -15.70
N ASN A 228 -15.34 16.35 -15.82
CA ASN A 228 -15.37 17.49 -14.92
C ASN A 228 -15.73 17.07 -13.49
N GLY A 229 -16.75 16.22 -13.32
CA GLY A 229 -17.15 15.69 -12.02
C GLY A 229 -16.04 14.87 -11.35
N PHE A 230 -15.34 14.03 -12.08
CA PHE A 230 -14.22 13.24 -11.54
C PHE A 230 -13.04 14.13 -11.14
N LYS A 231 -12.70 15.14 -11.92
CA LYS A 231 -11.70 16.15 -11.54
C LYS A 231 -12.09 16.92 -10.27
N MET A 232 -13.37 17.20 -10.08
CA MET A 232 -13.84 17.85 -8.84
C MET A 232 -13.66 16.94 -7.62
N ILE A 233 -13.91 15.63 -7.76
CA ILE A 233 -13.67 14.65 -6.71
C ILE A 233 -12.15 14.58 -6.40
N ASP A 234 -11.31 14.46 -7.43
CA ASP A 234 -9.87 14.42 -7.25
C ASP A 234 -9.34 15.67 -6.54
N ASN A 235 -9.72 16.85 -7.03
CA ASN A 235 -9.29 18.10 -6.44
C ASN A 235 -9.73 18.25 -4.98
N ALA A 236 -10.97 17.87 -4.62
CA ALA A 236 -11.44 17.92 -3.24
C ALA A 236 -10.56 17.05 -2.34
N LEU A 237 -10.36 15.79 -2.71
CA LEU A 237 -9.57 14.84 -1.91
C LEU A 237 -8.08 15.23 -1.83
N GLU A 238 -7.49 15.76 -2.89
CA GLU A 238 -6.10 16.25 -2.88
C GLU A 238 -5.92 17.47 -1.96
N HIS A 239 -6.98 18.26 -1.75
CA HIS A 239 -7.00 19.33 -0.73
C HIS A 239 -7.34 18.81 0.68
N GLY A 240 -7.72 17.55 0.82
CA GLY A 240 -8.10 16.93 2.07
C GLY A 240 -9.57 17.15 2.45
N ASP A 241 -10.41 17.44 1.48
CA ASP A 241 -11.84 17.67 1.66
C ASP A 241 -12.67 16.48 1.18
N PRO A 242 -13.66 15.99 1.97
CA PRO A 242 -14.63 15.02 1.48
C PRO A 242 -15.58 15.67 0.48
N ILE A 243 -16.24 14.87 -0.35
CA ILE A 243 -17.17 15.37 -1.34
C ILE A 243 -18.42 14.48 -1.45
N ILE A 244 -19.59 15.09 -1.60
CA ILE A 244 -20.86 14.37 -1.75
C ILE A 244 -21.07 13.99 -3.21
N VAL A 245 -21.46 12.74 -3.45
CA VAL A 245 -21.93 12.27 -4.75
C VAL A 245 -23.29 11.61 -4.64
N GLY A 246 -24.11 11.80 -5.66
CA GLY A 246 -25.34 11.07 -5.84
C GLY A 246 -25.08 9.79 -6.61
N VAL A 247 -25.69 8.70 -6.18
CA VAL A 247 -25.60 7.39 -6.80
C VAL A 247 -26.98 6.86 -7.13
N ASP A 248 -27.04 6.08 -8.17
CA ASP A 248 -28.14 5.24 -8.51
C ASP A 248 -27.81 3.79 -8.14
N TYR A 249 -28.79 3.08 -7.57
CA TYR A 249 -28.55 1.74 -7.02
C TYR A 249 -29.70 0.75 -7.27
N GLN A 250 -30.67 1.07 -8.07
CA GLN A 250 -31.81 0.16 -8.27
C GLN A 250 -31.38 -1.23 -8.74
N GLY A 251 -31.88 -2.24 -8.04
CA GLY A 251 -31.60 -3.64 -8.32
C GLY A 251 -32.17 -4.07 -9.67
N GLY A 252 -31.32 -4.58 -10.51
CA GLY A 252 -31.58 -4.96 -11.87
C GLY A 252 -30.51 -4.40 -12.78
N SER A 253 -30.67 -4.38 -14.06
CA SER A 253 -29.71 -3.73 -14.97
C SER A 253 -29.39 -2.31 -14.50
N PRO A 254 -28.11 -1.88 -14.51
CA PRO A 254 -27.71 -0.68 -13.83
C PRO A 254 -28.59 0.48 -14.28
N ASN A 255 -29.35 1.00 -13.32
CA ASN A 255 -30.01 2.26 -13.44
C ASN A 255 -31.09 2.34 -14.52
N TYR A 256 -32.24 1.78 -14.23
CA TYR A 256 -33.33 1.75 -15.18
C TYR A 256 -33.86 3.16 -15.52
N ASP A 257 -33.88 4.07 -14.56
CA ASP A 257 -34.35 5.44 -14.73
C ASP A 257 -33.22 6.49 -14.80
N LYS A 258 -31.99 6.09 -14.49
CA LYS A 258 -30.78 6.93 -14.49
C LYS A 258 -30.87 8.16 -13.55
N MET A 259 -31.66 8.09 -12.51
CA MET A 259 -31.81 9.16 -11.53
C MET A 259 -30.94 8.90 -10.30
N THR A 260 -30.69 9.96 -9.54
CA THR A 260 -30.02 9.85 -8.24
C THR A 260 -30.99 9.34 -7.19
N ASP A 261 -30.74 8.15 -6.64
CA ASP A 261 -31.56 7.53 -5.60
C ASP A 261 -31.02 7.72 -4.21
N HIS A 262 -29.70 7.93 -4.09
CA HIS A 262 -29.02 7.98 -2.81
C HIS A 262 -27.81 8.91 -2.86
N PHE A 263 -27.40 9.43 -1.69
CA PHE A 263 -26.20 10.23 -1.51
C PHE A 263 -25.22 9.54 -0.60
N ILE A 264 -23.95 9.56 -0.99
CA ILE A 264 -22.81 9.05 -0.25
C ILE A 264 -21.69 10.10 -0.23
N VAL A 265 -20.73 9.92 0.66
CA VAL A 265 -19.56 10.80 0.77
C VAL A 265 -18.33 10.06 0.28
N ILE A 266 -17.64 10.56 -0.74
CA ILE A 266 -16.32 10.05 -1.08
C ILE A 266 -15.36 10.46 0.03
N SER A 267 -14.79 9.46 0.69
CA SER A 267 -13.98 9.63 1.90
C SER A 267 -12.49 9.68 1.61
N SER A 268 -12.05 8.95 0.60
CA SER A 268 -10.64 8.91 0.22
C SER A 268 -10.45 8.45 -1.22
N LYS A 269 -9.26 8.76 -1.78
CA LYS A 269 -8.76 8.28 -3.06
C LYS A 269 -7.44 7.55 -2.82
N THR A 270 -7.31 6.33 -3.32
CA THR A 270 -6.07 5.57 -3.31
C THR A 270 -5.57 5.35 -4.73
N GLU A 271 -4.37 5.81 -4.99
CA GLU A 271 -3.63 5.58 -6.23
C GLU A 271 -2.62 4.46 -6.00
N THR A 272 -2.69 3.40 -6.81
CA THR A 272 -1.68 2.34 -6.81
C THR A 272 -0.54 2.77 -7.72
N LEU A 273 0.68 2.60 -7.26
CA LEU A 273 1.90 3.02 -7.94
C LEU A 273 2.72 1.81 -8.40
N ASP A 274 3.31 1.92 -9.58
CA ASP A 274 4.38 1.06 -10.04
C ASP A 274 5.50 1.95 -10.58
N LYS A 275 6.68 1.87 -9.95
CA LYS A 275 7.84 2.71 -10.26
C LYS A 275 7.48 4.20 -10.36
N GLY A 276 6.70 4.68 -9.40
CA GLY A 276 6.26 6.08 -9.31
C GLY A 276 5.18 6.49 -10.31
N LYS A 277 4.63 5.57 -11.10
CA LYS A 277 3.52 5.84 -12.02
C LYS A 277 2.22 5.27 -11.48
N VAL A 278 1.14 6.07 -11.55
CA VAL A 278 -0.20 5.60 -11.17
C VAL A 278 -0.67 4.55 -12.18
N THR A 279 -1.00 3.35 -11.67
CA THR A 279 -1.50 2.22 -12.46
C THR A 279 -3.00 2.00 -12.29
N SER A 280 -3.54 2.35 -11.12
CA SER A 280 -4.97 2.31 -10.87
C SER A 280 -5.36 3.32 -9.80
N THR A 281 -6.63 3.75 -9.83
CA THR A 281 -7.23 4.65 -8.84
C THR A 281 -8.52 4.04 -8.33
N THR A 282 -8.69 4.02 -7.01
CA THR A 282 -9.92 3.61 -6.33
C THR A 282 -10.36 4.69 -5.35
N TYR A 283 -11.67 4.82 -5.15
CA TYR A 283 -12.26 5.79 -4.24
C TYR A 283 -13.04 5.03 -3.17
N ASN A 284 -12.73 5.28 -1.91
CA ASN A 284 -13.54 4.78 -0.81
C ASN A 284 -14.66 5.77 -0.50
N TYR A 285 -15.78 5.24 -0.01
CA TYR A 285 -16.91 6.09 0.35
C TYR A 285 -17.54 5.68 1.68
N PHE A 286 -18.16 6.65 2.35
CA PHE A 286 -18.99 6.44 3.50
C PHE A 286 -20.46 6.48 3.09
N ASP A 287 -21.21 5.49 3.57
CA ASP A 287 -22.63 5.33 3.28
C ASP A 287 -23.46 5.61 4.53
N PRO A 288 -24.35 6.62 4.53
CA PRO A 288 -25.20 6.93 5.67
C PRO A 288 -26.39 5.97 5.84
N ARG A 289 -26.63 5.05 4.90
CA ARG A 289 -27.83 4.21 4.82
C ARG A 289 -27.94 3.14 5.90
N THR A 290 -26.92 2.91 6.67
CA THR A 290 -26.88 1.93 7.75
C THR A 290 -26.82 2.58 9.12
N LYS A 291 -27.29 1.88 10.16
CA LYS A 291 -27.09 2.29 11.55
C LYS A 291 -25.75 1.84 12.14
N TYR A 292 -25.01 1.02 11.41
CA TYR A 292 -23.76 0.43 11.87
C TYR A 292 -22.57 1.13 11.22
N LYS A 293 -21.73 1.77 12.04
CA LYS A 293 -20.55 2.52 11.58
C LYS A 293 -19.61 1.65 10.73
N ASN A 294 -19.26 0.45 11.21
CA ASN A 294 -18.37 -0.48 10.51
C ASN A 294 -18.87 -0.94 9.12
N TRP A 295 -20.13 -0.70 8.82
CA TRP A 295 -20.71 -0.96 7.51
C TRP A 295 -20.73 0.30 6.66
N GLY A 296 -21.12 1.41 7.26
CA GLY A 296 -21.12 2.70 6.59
C GLY A 296 -19.71 3.16 6.19
N THR A 297 -18.69 2.78 6.96
CA THR A 297 -17.27 3.11 6.70
C THR A 297 -16.42 1.90 6.27
N SER A 298 -17.06 0.84 5.78
CA SER A 298 -16.35 -0.40 5.40
C SER A 298 -15.26 -0.14 4.36
N PRO A 299 -14.07 -0.71 4.50
CA PRO A 299 -13.02 -0.61 3.49
C PRO A 299 -13.37 -1.30 2.16
N THR A 300 -14.47 -2.08 2.14
CA THR A 300 -15.03 -2.66 0.92
C THR A 300 -15.95 -1.72 0.16
N ASN A 301 -16.35 -0.57 0.74
CA ASN A 301 -17.12 0.47 0.08
C ASN A 301 -16.21 1.21 -0.90
N LYS A 302 -16.11 0.71 -2.13
CA LYS A 302 -15.18 1.21 -3.16
C LYS A 302 -15.89 1.53 -4.45
N LEU A 303 -15.43 2.60 -5.09
CA LEU A 303 -15.78 2.99 -6.45
C LEU A 303 -14.53 2.97 -7.32
N SER A 304 -14.70 2.69 -8.60
CA SER A 304 -13.66 2.79 -9.62
C SER A 304 -14.22 3.36 -10.91
N ILE A 305 -13.37 3.97 -11.72
CA ILE A 305 -13.77 4.50 -13.03
C ILE A 305 -13.64 3.38 -14.06
N GLN A 306 -14.78 3.00 -14.65
CA GLN A 306 -14.89 1.98 -15.69
C GLN A 306 -15.72 2.53 -16.84
N ASN A 307 -15.19 2.49 -18.06
CA ASN A 307 -15.89 2.97 -19.26
C ASN A 307 -16.49 4.38 -19.08
N ASN A 308 -15.71 5.31 -18.51
CA ASN A 308 -16.11 6.69 -18.22
C ASN A 308 -17.31 6.82 -17.25
N LYS A 309 -17.50 5.83 -16.38
CA LYS A 309 -18.48 5.84 -15.30
C LYS A 309 -17.76 5.51 -13.99
N MET A 310 -18.14 6.15 -12.89
CA MET A 310 -17.67 5.77 -11.57
C MET A 310 -18.69 4.80 -10.98
N VAL A 311 -18.25 3.56 -10.75
CA VAL A 311 -19.12 2.45 -10.34
C VAL A 311 -18.53 1.70 -9.17
N GLY A 312 -19.38 1.05 -8.38
CA GLY A 312 -18.99 0.22 -7.27
C GLY A 312 -20.13 -0.63 -6.73
N THR A 313 -19.89 -1.30 -5.62
CA THR A 313 -20.86 -2.19 -4.99
C THR A 313 -21.00 -1.89 -3.51
N TYR A 314 -22.20 -1.99 -2.99
CA TYR A 314 -22.51 -1.94 -1.57
C TYR A 314 -23.14 -3.25 -1.11
N ASN A 315 -22.56 -3.85 -0.07
CA ASN A 315 -23.09 -5.06 0.53
C ASN A 315 -24.16 -4.70 1.56
N TYR A 316 -25.44 -4.82 1.17
CA TYR A 316 -26.56 -4.53 2.06
C TYR A 316 -26.91 -5.71 2.95
N TYR A 317 -26.91 -5.50 4.27
CA TYR A 317 -27.12 -6.56 5.28
C TYR A 317 -28.47 -7.29 5.23
N LYS A 318 -29.55 -6.62 4.86
CA LYS A 318 -30.87 -7.29 4.78
C LYS A 318 -30.99 -8.09 3.50
N GLY A 319 -30.53 -9.34 3.53
CA GLY A 319 -30.83 -10.35 2.51
C GLY A 319 -29.73 -10.70 1.54
N ASN A 320 -28.46 -10.53 1.88
CA ASN A 320 -27.32 -10.83 0.98
C ASN A 320 -27.42 -10.13 -0.40
N GLN A 321 -28.01 -8.96 -0.46
CA GLN A 321 -28.13 -8.20 -1.70
C GLN A 321 -26.90 -7.32 -1.88
N ILE A 322 -26.24 -7.47 -3.02
CA ILE A 322 -25.24 -6.56 -3.52
C ILE A 322 -25.98 -5.50 -4.32
N LEU A 323 -25.84 -4.24 -3.93
CA LEU A 323 -26.33 -3.11 -4.70
C LEU A 323 -25.22 -2.58 -5.59
N ASN A 324 -25.51 -2.36 -6.86
CA ASN A 324 -24.56 -1.76 -7.79
C ASN A 324 -24.77 -0.24 -7.77
N TYR A 325 -23.74 0.50 -7.38
CA TYR A 325 -23.75 1.95 -7.40
C TYR A 325 -23.16 2.47 -8.72
N THR A 326 -23.84 3.46 -9.29
CA THR A 326 -23.29 4.28 -10.38
C THR A 326 -23.40 5.74 -9.96
N VAL A 327 -22.29 6.47 -9.93
CA VAL A 327 -22.30 7.90 -9.62
C VAL A 327 -23.00 8.66 -10.75
N THR A 328 -24.04 9.40 -10.39
CA THR A 328 -24.87 10.18 -11.30
C THR A 328 -24.60 11.68 -11.22
N THR A 329 -24.31 12.17 -10.00
CA THR A 329 -24.04 13.60 -9.76
C THR A 329 -22.89 13.78 -8.78
N VAL A 330 -22.19 14.91 -8.89
CA VAL A 330 -21.22 15.42 -7.91
C VAL A 330 -21.76 16.74 -7.35
N ARG A 331 -21.70 16.88 -6.01
CA ARG A 331 -22.05 18.11 -5.29
C ARG A 331 -20.76 18.85 -4.94
N PRO A 332 -20.39 19.92 -5.65
CA PRO A 332 -19.16 20.65 -5.37
C PRO A 332 -19.11 21.20 -3.96
N ASN A 333 -17.93 21.30 -3.37
CA ASN A 333 -17.67 22.05 -2.16
C ASN A 333 -17.70 23.56 -2.45
N ARG A 334 -17.96 24.38 -1.40
CA ARG A 334 -17.91 25.85 -1.49
C ARG A 334 -16.52 26.38 -1.23
#